data_80f5dba10c6303d21e45f67c77356151
#
_entry.id   80f5dba10c6303d21e45f67c77356151
#
_cell.length_a   1.000
_cell.length_b   1.000
_cell.length_c   1.000
_cell.angle_alpha   90.00
_cell.angle_beta   90.00
_cell.angle_gamma   90.00
#
_symmetry.space_group_name_H-M   'P 1'
#
loop_
_entity.id
_entity.type
_entity.pdbx_description
1 polymer ?
#
loop_
_entity_poly.entity_id
_entity_poly.type
_entity_poly.pdbx_seq_one_letter_code
_entity_poly.pdbx_strand_id
1 'polypeptide(L)'
;MRGSHKKDYRPHGRSEILGFSQGVTDFGTEEDKQNTVKFEGKAGMFLMHDAKIIHFASSNKSSVRSRRAFGFVYHGVSAKHDVEKGKAYQKKLHDELKEKKII
;
A
#
# COMPACT_ATOMS: atom_id res chain seq x y z
N MET A 1 0.82 -3.13 10.48
CA MET A 1 0.00 -3.82 11.52
C MET A 1 0.62 -5.19 11.81
N ARG A 2 0.92 -5.47 13.06
CA ARG A 2 1.53 -6.75 13.47
C ARG A 2 0.64 -7.93 13.10
N GLY A 3 1.24 -9.01 12.61
CA GLY A 3 0.57 -10.28 12.34
C GLY A 3 -0.43 -10.28 11.18
N SER A 4 -0.71 -9.15 10.52
CA SER A 4 -1.72 -9.09 9.46
C SER A 4 -1.40 -9.98 8.26
N HIS A 5 -0.12 -10.22 7.96
CA HIS A 5 0.31 -11.12 6.89
C HIS A 5 -0.06 -12.60 7.12
N LYS A 6 -0.38 -12.98 8.37
CA LYS A 6 -0.79 -14.35 8.74
C LYS A 6 -2.29 -14.57 8.67
N LYS A 7 -3.05 -13.52 8.42
CA LYS A 7 -4.52 -13.55 8.31
C LYS A 7 -4.94 -13.55 6.84
N ASP A 8 -6.21 -13.83 6.60
CA ASP A 8 -6.81 -13.73 5.27
C ASP A 8 -6.83 -12.29 4.76
N TYR A 9 -6.96 -12.13 3.45
CA TYR A 9 -7.11 -10.83 2.83
C TYR A 9 -8.39 -10.17 3.31
N ARG A 10 -8.27 -8.94 3.76
CA ARG A 10 -9.42 -8.11 4.15
C ARG A 10 -10.04 -7.47 2.90
N PRO A 11 -11.30 -6.98 3.00
CA PRO A 11 -11.93 -6.26 1.92
C PRO A 11 -11.09 -5.08 1.43
N HIS A 12 -10.96 -4.96 0.10
CA HIS A 12 -10.24 -3.88 -0.55
C HIS A 12 -11.18 -3.09 -1.45
N GLY A 13 -11.01 -1.79 -1.47
CA GLY A 13 -11.70 -0.87 -2.38
C GLY A 13 -10.70 -0.03 -3.17
N ARG A 14 -11.19 0.69 -4.18
CA ARG A 14 -10.38 1.65 -4.91
C ARG A 14 -9.86 2.74 -3.98
N SER A 15 -8.59 3.04 -4.10
CA SER A 15 -7.99 4.19 -3.44
C SER A 15 -8.13 5.42 -4.32
N GLU A 16 -8.41 6.56 -3.72
CA GLU A 16 -8.40 7.86 -4.39
C GLU A 16 -7.03 8.54 -4.30
N ILE A 17 -6.06 7.87 -3.69
CA ILE A 17 -4.71 8.40 -3.52
C ILE A 17 -3.87 7.99 -4.71
N LEU A 18 -3.31 8.97 -5.42
CA LEU A 18 -2.42 8.74 -6.55
C LEU A 18 -1.23 7.85 -6.14
N GLY A 19 -0.97 6.83 -6.94
CA GLY A 19 0.09 5.83 -6.67
C GLY A 19 -0.37 4.62 -5.87
N PHE A 20 -1.60 4.61 -5.35
CA PHE A 20 -2.19 3.46 -4.66
C PHE A 20 -3.50 3.07 -5.33
N SER A 21 -3.53 1.90 -5.93
CA SER A 21 -4.71 1.44 -6.68
C SER A 21 -5.84 0.93 -5.79
N GLN A 22 -5.49 0.37 -4.64
CA GLN A 22 -6.44 -0.20 -3.68
C GLN A 22 -5.99 0.07 -2.24
N GLY A 23 -6.96 0.03 -1.33
CA GLY A 23 -6.75 0.09 0.10
C GLY A 23 -7.73 -0.80 0.85
N VAL A 24 -7.38 -1.20 2.07
CA VAL A 24 -8.27 -1.92 2.97
C VAL A 24 -9.41 -1.00 3.39
N THR A 25 -10.66 -1.46 3.26
CA THR A 25 -11.84 -0.63 3.47
C THR A 25 -12.42 -0.70 4.89
N ASP A 26 -12.04 -1.70 5.66
CA ASP A 26 -12.57 -1.97 7.00
C ASP A 26 -11.53 -1.77 8.12
N PHE A 27 -10.46 -1.01 7.84
CA PHE A 27 -9.44 -0.69 8.83
C PHE A 27 -9.97 0.29 9.90
N GLY A 28 -9.59 0.07 11.16
CA GLY A 28 -9.90 0.98 12.27
C GLY A 28 -10.54 0.30 13.48
N THR A 29 -10.61 -1.03 13.50
CA THR A 29 -11.07 -1.79 14.67
C THR A 29 -10.15 -1.60 15.87
N GLU A 30 -10.59 -1.97 17.07
CA GLU A 30 -9.74 -1.94 18.26
C GLU A 30 -8.53 -2.87 18.11
N GLU A 31 -8.70 -4.03 17.47
CA GLU A 31 -7.58 -4.92 17.15
C GLU A 31 -6.55 -4.25 16.23
N ASP A 32 -7.01 -3.52 15.22
CA ASP A 32 -6.13 -2.79 14.31
C ASP A 32 -5.31 -1.73 15.05
N LYS A 33 -5.95 -0.99 15.94
CA LYS A 33 -5.28 0.05 16.75
C LYS A 33 -4.22 -0.55 17.66
N GLN A 34 -4.54 -1.63 18.35
CA GLN A 34 -3.62 -2.33 19.26
C GLN A 34 -2.42 -2.95 18.53
N ASN A 35 -2.63 -3.44 17.30
CA ASN A 35 -1.58 -4.08 16.50
C ASN A 35 -0.85 -3.11 15.56
N THR A 36 -1.24 -1.84 15.53
CA THR A 36 -0.55 -0.83 14.74
C THR A 36 0.76 -0.43 15.40
N VAL A 37 1.84 -0.50 14.63
CA VAL A 37 3.17 -0.05 15.05
C VAL A 37 3.55 1.13 14.19
N LYS A 38 3.94 2.22 14.83
CA LYS A 38 4.46 3.41 14.15
C LYS A 38 5.98 3.32 14.04
N PHE A 39 6.49 3.63 12.87
CA PHE A 39 7.92 3.76 12.63
C PHE A 39 8.21 5.23 12.28
N GLU A 40 8.93 5.87 13.15
CA GLU A 40 9.44 7.21 12.92
C GLU A 40 10.96 7.11 12.73
N GLY A 41 11.47 7.76 11.71
CA GLY A 41 12.89 7.64 11.40
C GLY A 41 13.45 8.85 10.66
N LYS A 42 14.77 8.92 10.69
CA LYS A 42 15.56 9.90 9.92
C LYS A 42 15.75 9.42 8.47
N ALA A 43 16.27 10.28 7.63
CA ALA A 43 16.74 9.88 6.30
C ALA A 43 17.72 8.71 6.41
N GLY A 44 17.60 7.74 5.48
CA GLY A 44 18.39 6.51 5.50
C GLY A 44 17.76 5.35 6.26
N MET A 45 16.58 5.52 6.89
CA MET A 45 15.88 4.40 7.49
C MET A 45 15.44 3.39 6.43
N PHE A 46 15.68 2.12 6.70
CA PHE A 46 15.23 1.00 5.88
C PHE A 46 14.16 0.20 6.61
N LEU A 47 13.08 -0.11 5.91
CA LEU A 47 12.01 -0.98 6.39
C LEU A 47 11.77 -2.08 5.38
N MET A 48 11.67 -3.30 5.85
CA MET A 48 11.28 -4.45 5.04
C MET A 48 10.10 -5.17 5.70
N HIS A 49 9.12 -5.54 4.90
CA HIS A 49 7.95 -6.25 5.38
C HIS A 49 7.41 -7.21 4.32
N ASP A 50 6.63 -8.18 4.74
CA ASP A 50 5.88 -9.06 3.86
C ASP A 50 4.87 -8.27 3.01
N ALA A 51 4.63 -8.69 1.78
CA ALA A 51 3.69 -8.04 0.86
C ALA A 51 2.24 -8.02 1.39
N LYS A 52 1.86 -9.00 2.21
CA LYS A 52 0.53 -9.08 2.85
C LYS A 52 0.40 -8.22 4.11
N ILE A 53 1.46 -7.58 4.57
CA ILE A 53 1.39 -6.71 5.74
C ILE A 53 0.49 -5.51 5.45
N ILE A 54 -0.52 -5.30 6.28
CA ILE A 54 -1.31 -4.07 6.23
C ILE A 54 -0.43 -2.93 6.72
N HIS A 55 -0.21 -1.97 5.85
CA HIS A 55 0.65 -0.82 6.11
C HIS A 55 0.10 0.44 5.44
N PHE A 56 0.42 1.56 6.01
CA PHE A 56 0.06 2.86 5.44
C PHE A 56 1.06 3.93 5.88
N ALA A 57 0.98 5.07 5.26
CA ALA A 57 1.72 6.26 5.65
C ALA A 57 0.76 7.41 5.91
N SER A 58 0.88 8.05 7.05
CA SER A 58 0.12 9.25 7.37
C SER A 58 0.55 10.41 6.47
N SER A 59 -0.35 11.37 6.25
CA SER A 59 -0.03 12.58 5.51
C SER A 59 1.12 13.33 6.16
N ASN A 60 1.99 13.90 5.33
CA ASN A 60 3.02 14.81 5.81
C ASN A 60 2.39 16.15 6.21
N LYS A 61 2.50 16.52 7.48
CA LYS A 61 1.96 17.77 8.03
C LYS A 61 3.00 18.89 8.12
N SER A 62 4.23 18.64 7.67
CA SER A 62 5.28 19.66 7.69
C SER A 62 5.11 20.63 6.52
N SER A 63 5.16 21.93 6.80
CA SER A 63 5.17 22.99 5.79
C SER A 63 6.54 23.19 5.13
N VAL A 64 7.61 22.66 5.75
CA VAL A 64 9.00 22.94 5.34
C VAL A 64 9.80 21.69 4.96
N ARG A 65 9.28 20.48 5.20
CA ARG A 65 9.97 19.22 4.93
C ARG A 65 9.14 18.30 4.07
N SER A 66 9.73 17.73 3.06
CA SER A 66 9.14 16.61 2.30
C SER A 66 9.47 15.28 2.98
N ARG A 67 8.56 14.31 2.86
CA ARG A 67 8.80 12.91 3.18
C ARG A 67 8.92 12.14 1.87
N ARG A 68 10.11 11.68 1.56
CA ARG A 68 10.39 10.86 0.38
C ARG A 68 10.60 9.42 0.80
N ALA A 69 10.07 8.48 0.05
CA ALA A 69 10.29 7.06 0.24
C ALA A 69 10.47 6.40 -1.15
N PHE A 70 11.38 5.45 -1.21
CA PHE A 70 11.53 4.54 -2.34
C PHE A 70 11.00 3.17 -1.92
N GLY A 71 10.15 2.57 -2.75
CA GLY A 71 9.65 1.22 -2.55
C GLY A 71 10.25 0.27 -3.58
N PHE A 72 10.75 -0.86 -3.09
CA PHE A 72 11.23 -1.95 -3.94
C PHE A 72 10.40 -3.19 -3.62
N VAL A 73 9.92 -3.87 -4.65
CA VAL A 73 9.16 -5.11 -4.50
C VAL A 73 10.02 -6.27 -4.96
N TYR A 74 10.25 -7.22 -4.07
CA TYR A 74 11.00 -8.44 -4.36
C TYR A 74 10.03 -9.63 -4.41
N HIS A 75 10.19 -10.45 -5.41
CA HIS A 75 9.42 -11.69 -5.57
C HIS A 75 10.33 -12.88 -5.31
N GLY A 76 9.81 -13.88 -4.59
CA GLY A 76 10.51 -15.16 -4.43
C GLY A 76 10.70 -15.86 -5.79
N VAL A 77 11.74 -16.66 -5.92
CA VAL A 77 12.04 -17.40 -7.16
C VAL A 77 10.88 -18.29 -7.62
N SER A 78 10.10 -18.79 -6.66
CA SER A 78 8.91 -19.62 -6.92
C SER A 78 7.66 -18.82 -7.29
N ALA A 79 7.70 -17.48 -7.23
CA ALA A 79 6.54 -16.66 -7.53
C ALA A 79 6.18 -16.75 -9.02
N LYS A 80 4.91 -17.01 -9.29
CA LYS A 80 4.36 -16.98 -10.64
C LYS A 80 3.72 -15.63 -10.91
N HIS A 81 4.15 -14.99 -11.98
CA HIS A 81 3.61 -13.70 -12.40
C HIS A 81 2.66 -13.90 -13.59
N ASP A 82 1.39 -13.60 -13.39
CA ASP A 82 0.39 -13.57 -14.46
C ASP A 82 0.45 -12.20 -15.16
N VAL A 83 1.30 -12.11 -16.18
CA VAL A 83 1.58 -10.87 -16.91
C VAL A 83 0.33 -10.32 -17.57
N GLU A 84 -0.52 -11.19 -18.14
CA GLU A 84 -1.72 -10.76 -18.88
C GLU A 84 -2.78 -10.19 -17.94
N LYS A 85 -3.02 -10.84 -16.79
CA LYS A 85 -3.87 -10.26 -15.75
C LYS A 85 -3.32 -8.94 -15.23
N GLY A 86 -2.03 -8.84 -15.05
CA GLY A 86 -1.37 -7.61 -14.63
C GLY A 86 -1.61 -6.46 -15.60
N LYS A 87 -1.42 -6.68 -16.90
CA LYS A 87 -1.68 -5.70 -17.96
C LYS A 87 -3.15 -5.29 -18.01
N ALA A 88 -4.07 -6.26 -17.97
CA ALA A 88 -5.51 -5.99 -17.99
C ALA A 88 -5.93 -5.13 -16.78
N TYR A 89 -5.41 -5.42 -15.60
CA TYR A 89 -5.65 -4.64 -14.40
C TYR A 89 -5.13 -3.20 -14.54
N GLN A 90 -3.89 -3.02 -15.01
CA GLN A 90 -3.29 -1.70 -15.20
C GLN A 90 -4.08 -0.86 -16.22
N LYS A 91 -4.51 -1.46 -17.32
CA LYS A 91 -5.35 -0.79 -18.31
C LYS A 91 -6.64 -0.30 -17.68
N LYS A 92 -7.37 -1.17 -17.00
CA LYS A 92 -8.62 -0.83 -16.32
C LYS A 92 -8.43 0.32 -15.32
N LEU A 93 -7.37 0.25 -14.51
CA LEU A 93 -7.04 1.30 -13.55
C LEU A 93 -6.79 2.64 -14.25
N HIS A 94 -6.01 2.64 -15.33
CA HIS A 94 -5.69 3.83 -16.10
C HIS A 94 -6.95 4.47 -16.70
N ASP A 95 -7.84 3.67 -17.29
CA ASP A 95 -9.10 4.14 -17.85
C ASP A 95 -10.00 4.77 -16.76
N GLU A 96 -10.12 4.12 -15.59
CA GLU A 96 -10.87 4.67 -14.45
C GLU A 96 -10.28 6.01 -13.93
N LEU A 97 -8.95 6.12 -13.87
CA LEU A 97 -8.29 7.36 -13.42
C LEU A 97 -8.50 8.51 -14.41
N LYS A 98 -8.51 8.22 -15.72
CA LYS A 98 -8.85 9.20 -16.75
C LYS A 98 -10.30 9.68 -16.66
N GLU A 99 -11.25 8.76 -16.50
CA GLU A 99 -12.66 9.10 -16.33
C GLU A 99 -12.89 10.02 -15.13
N LYS A 100 -12.17 9.78 -14.05
CA LYS A 100 -12.21 10.61 -12.83
C LYS A 100 -11.39 11.90 -12.92
N LYS A 101 -10.72 12.17 -14.04
CA LYS A 101 -9.84 13.33 -14.25
C LYS A 101 -8.73 13.47 -13.20
N ILE A 102 -8.20 12.35 -12.74
CA ILE A 102 -7.08 12.30 -11.78
C ILE A 102 -5.74 12.34 -12.51
N ILE A 103 -5.70 11.84 -13.75
CA ILE A 103 -4.56 11.85 -14.66
C ILE A 103 -4.99 12.31 -16.06
#